data_f72089088dcf413629d29738c899600b
#
_entry.id   f72089088dcf413629d29738c899600b
#
_cell.length_a   1.000
_cell.length_b   1.000
_cell.length_c   1.000
_cell.angle_alpha   90.00
_cell.angle_beta   90.00
_cell.angle_gamma   90.00
#
_symmetry.space_group_name_H-M   'P 1'
#
loop_
_entity.id
_entity.type
_entity.pdbx_description
1 polymer ?
#
loop_
_entity_poly.entity_id
_entity_poly.type
_entity_poly.pdbx_seq_one_letter_code
_entity_poly.pdbx_strand_id
1 'polypeptide(L)'
;MYLSDGQDLKQIVGRVIARQRSNAGITQEKLAEVAGLERGYISLIERGLRMPTVDTIFRLCRGLNVLPSKVMLEIEKQVEKEA
;
A
#
# COMPACT_ATOMS: atom_id res chain seq x y z
N MET A 1 0.27 21.13 6.34
CA MET A 1 0.86 20.09 5.52
C MET A 1 1.08 18.85 6.34
N TYR A 2 0.75 17.69 5.82
CA TYR A 2 0.77 16.46 6.60
C TYR A 2 2.17 15.89 6.81
N LEU A 3 3.00 15.97 5.78
CA LEU A 3 4.33 15.37 5.86
C LEU A 3 5.30 16.31 6.55
N SER A 4 6.02 15.80 7.52
CA SER A 4 7.11 16.51 8.15
C SER A 4 8.43 16.11 7.49
N ASP A 5 9.47 16.91 7.74
CA ASP A 5 10.82 16.59 7.25
C ASP A 5 11.24 15.23 7.83
N GLY A 6 11.77 14.38 6.97
CA GLY A 6 12.25 13.07 7.37
C GLY A 6 11.21 11.96 7.31
N GLN A 7 9.94 12.27 7.06
CA GLN A 7 8.95 11.22 6.84
C GLN A 7 9.17 10.57 5.49
N ASP A 8 9.11 9.23 5.46
CA ASP A 8 9.20 8.46 4.21
C ASP A 8 7.83 7.92 3.86
N LEU A 9 7.15 8.59 2.95
CA LEU A 9 5.80 8.21 2.54
C LEU A 9 5.77 6.82 1.91
N LYS A 10 6.85 6.42 1.22
CA LYS A 10 6.92 5.08 0.62
C LYS A 10 6.80 4.00 1.70
N GLN A 11 7.46 4.20 2.82
CA GLN A 11 7.41 3.23 3.92
C GLN A 11 6.02 3.18 4.53
N ILE A 12 5.39 4.34 4.72
CA ILE A 12 4.03 4.40 5.27
C ILE A 12 3.05 3.68 4.33
N VAL A 13 3.11 3.99 3.04
CA VAL A 13 2.24 3.35 2.04
C VAL A 13 2.49 1.84 2.03
N GLY A 14 3.75 1.43 2.04
CA GLY A 14 4.10 0.01 2.04
C GLY A 14 3.53 -0.75 3.23
N ARG A 15 3.62 -0.15 4.43
CA ARG A 15 3.07 -0.78 5.63
C ARG A 15 1.55 -0.90 5.56
N VAL A 16 0.88 0.13 5.05
CA VAL A 16 -0.58 0.08 4.91
C VAL A 16 -1.01 -1.01 3.93
N ILE A 17 -0.34 -1.10 2.79
CA ILE A 17 -0.65 -2.15 1.79
C ILE A 17 -0.39 -3.54 2.38
N ALA A 18 0.75 -3.73 3.07
CA ALA A 18 1.06 -5.02 3.68
C ALA A 18 0.02 -5.42 4.73
N ARG A 19 -0.44 -4.46 5.52
CA ARG A 19 -1.47 -4.70 6.54
C ARG A 19 -2.80 -5.09 5.89
N GLN A 20 -3.20 -4.38 4.84
CA GLN A 20 -4.44 -4.70 4.14
C GLN A 20 -4.38 -6.10 3.52
N ARG A 21 -3.23 -6.47 2.96
CA ARG A 21 -3.05 -7.80 2.40
C ARG A 21 -3.11 -8.87 3.50
N SER A 22 -2.43 -8.63 4.62
CA SER A 22 -2.45 -9.55 5.76
C SER A 22 -3.87 -9.73 6.30
N ASN A 23 -4.62 -8.63 6.43
CA ASN A 23 -6.01 -8.68 6.88
C ASN A 23 -6.90 -9.47 5.90
N ALA A 24 -6.60 -9.40 4.62
CA ALA A 24 -7.31 -10.16 3.60
C ALA A 24 -6.92 -11.65 3.59
N GLY A 25 -5.85 -12.01 4.29
CA GLY A 25 -5.42 -13.40 4.38
C GLY A 25 -4.81 -13.96 3.10
N ILE A 26 -4.26 -13.12 2.23
CA ILE A 26 -3.67 -13.59 0.96
C ILE A 26 -2.17 -13.31 0.91
N THR A 27 -1.48 -14.10 0.11
CA THR A 27 -0.04 -13.96 -0.10
C THR A 27 0.26 -12.83 -1.08
N GLN A 28 1.53 -12.38 -1.11
CA GLN A 28 1.98 -11.43 -2.13
C GLN A 28 1.77 -12.00 -3.53
N GLU A 29 2.04 -13.30 -3.70
CA GLU A 29 1.86 -13.96 -4.98
C GLU A 29 0.40 -13.93 -5.45
N LYS A 30 -0.52 -14.21 -4.54
CA LYS A 30 -1.95 -14.20 -4.87
C LYS A 30 -2.41 -12.78 -5.19
N LEU A 31 -1.96 -11.79 -4.42
CA LEU A 31 -2.30 -10.40 -4.70
C LEU A 31 -1.76 -9.98 -6.06
N ALA A 32 -0.53 -10.37 -6.39
CA ALA A 32 0.06 -10.06 -7.70
C ALA A 32 -0.81 -10.62 -8.83
N GLU A 33 -1.25 -11.87 -8.69
CA GLU A 33 -2.10 -12.52 -9.68
C GLU A 33 -3.41 -11.76 -9.89
N VAL A 34 -4.14 -11.46 -8.82
CA VAL A 34 -5.46 -10.81 -8.94
C VAL A 34 -5.36 -9.32 -9.29
N ALA A 35 -4.25 -8.69 -8.96
CA ALA A 35 -4.04 -7.27 -9.28
C ALA A 35 -3.38 -7.04 -10.65
N GLY A 36 -2.94 -8.12 -11.30
CA GLY A 36 -2.25 -8.02 -12.59
C GLY A 36 -0.88 -7.36 -12.45
N LEU A 37 -0.16 -7.67 -11.38
CA LEU A 37 1.15 -7.09 -11.07
C LEU A 37 2.18 -8.20 -10.88
N GLU A 38 3.45 -7.81 -10.93
CA GLU A 38 4.55 -8.71 -10.60
C GLU A 38 4.69 -8.82 -9.09
N ARG A 39 4.93 -10.05 -8.58
CA ARG A 39 5.12 -10.26 -7.15
C ARG A 39 6.30 -9.44 -6.60
N GLY A 40 7.38 -9.37 -7.36
CA GLY A 40 8.55 -8.60 -6.96
C GLY A 40 8.25 -7.12 -6.77
N TYR A 41 7.36 -6.57 -7.58
CA TYR A 41 6.94 -5.19 -7.46
C TYR A 41 6.15 -4.97 -6.16
N ILE A 42 5.23 -5.89 -5.84
CA ILE A 42 4.48 -5.83 -4.58
C ILE A 42 5.44 -5.88 -3.39
N SER A 43 6.44 -6.77 -3.45
CA SER A 43 7.45 -6.86 -2.39
C SER A 43 8.20 -5.54 -2.21
N LEU A 44 8.58 -4.88 -3.30
CA LEU A 44 9.25 -3.57 -3.22
C LEU A 44 8.36 -2.51 -2.59
N ILE A 45 7.07 -2.50 -2.96
CA ILE A 45 6.11 -1.55 -2.37
C ILE A 45 5.98 -1.78 -0.87
N GLU A 46 5.76 -3.03 -0.46
CA GLU A 46 5.54 -3.36 0.95
C GLU A 46 6.77 -3.08 1.81
N ARG A 47 7.97 -3.19 1.24
CA ARG A 47 9.20 -2.87 1.95
C ARG A 47 9.54 -1.38 1.96
N GLY A 48 8.71 -0.55 1.32
CA GLY A 48 8.94 0.89 1.27
C GLY A 48 10.04 1.32 0.33
N LEU A 49 10.38 0.49 -0.66
CA LEU A 49 11.44 0.75 -1.62
C LEU A 49 10.91 1.30 -2.94
N ARG A 50 9.60 1.23 -3.16
CA ARG A 50 8.98 1.69 -4.39
C ARG A 50 7.64 2.35 -4.07
N MET A 51 7.44 3.56 -4.60
CA MET A 51 6.15 4.24 -4.46
C MET A 51 5.21 3.74 -5.57
N PRO A 52 4.04 3.19 -5.23
CA PRO A 52 3.08 2.79 -6.26
C PRO A 52 2.46 4.03 -6.91
N THR A 53 2.14 3.91 -8.18
CA THR A 53 1.34 4.93 -8.88
C THR A 53 -0.11 4.83 -8.41
N VAL A 54 -0.91 5.84 -8.72
CA VAL A 54 -2.35 5.81 -8.42
C VAL A 54 -3.00 4.61 -9.13
N ASP A 55 -2.61 4.34 -10.37
CA ASP A 55 -3.10 3.17 -11.10
C ASP A 55 -2.80 1.88 -10.34
N THR A 56 -1.58 1.74 -9.86
CA THR A 56 -1.18 0.56 -9.09
C THR A 56 -1.99 0.43 -7.81
N ILE A 57 -2.23 1.55 -7.11
CA ILE A 57 -3.05 1.54 -5.89
C ILE A 57 -4.46 1.02 -6.19
N PHE A 58 -5.07 1.47 -7.29
CA PHE A 58 -6.40 0.99 -7.67
C PHE A 58 -6.40 -0.51 -7.99
N ARG A 59 -5.35 -1.00 -8.66
CA ARG A 59 -5.20 -2.43 -8.95
C ARG A 59 -5.05 -3.26 -7.67
N LEU A 60 -4.24 -2.79 -6.73
CA LEU A 60 -4.06 -3.44 -5.45
C LEU A 60 -5.37 -3.47 -4.66
N CYS A 61 -6.07 -2.36 -4.61
CA CYS A 61 -7.34 -2.25 -3.88
C CYS A 61 -8.40 -3.17 -4.48
N ARG A 62 -8.46 -3.28 -5.81
CA ARG A 62 -9.36 -4.21 -6.48
C ARG A 62 -9.02 -5.65 -6.09
N GLY A 63 -7.74 -6.00 -6.09
CA GLY A 63 -7.30 -7.33 -5.70
C GLY A 63 -7.57 -7.64 -4.23
N LEU A 64 -7.52 -6.63 -3.38
CA LEU A 64 -7.80 -6.76 -1.94
C LEU A 64 -9.30 -6.62 -1.62
N ASN A 65 -10.10 -6.24 -2.59
CA ASN A 65 -11.53 -5.98 -2.41
C ASN A 65 -11.78 -4.89 -1.37
N VAL A 66 -10.99 -3.82 -1.41
CA VAL A 66 -11.14 -2.65 -0.55
C VAL A 66 -11.26 -1.40 -1.40
N LEU A 67 -11.91 -0.37 -0.85
CA LEU A 67 -12.03 0.90 -1.55
C LEU A 67 -10.70 1.66 -1.48
N PRO A 68 -10.23 2.25 -2.59
CA PRO A 68 -9.03 3.08 -2.56
C PRO A 68 -9.11 4.22 -1.54
N SER A 69 -10.29 4.80 -1.34
CA SER A 69 -10.48 5.86 -0.35
C SER A 69 -10.20 5.36 1.06
N LYS A 70 -10.53 4.10 1.37
CA LYS A 70 -10.24 3.53 2.68
C LYS A 70 -8.72 3.40 2.88
N VAL A 71 -8.01 2.97 1.85
CA VAL A 71 -6.55 2.85 1.91
C VAL A 71 -5.91 4.22 2.06
N MET A 72 -6.39 5.22 1.31
CA MET A 72 -5.88 6.57 1.43
C MET A 72 -6.11 7.16 2.81
N LEU A 73 -7.28 6.89 3.41
CA LEU A 73 -7.57 7.33 4.77
C LEU A 73 -6.60 6.69 5.78
N GLU A 74 -6.30 5.41 5.62
CA GLU A 74 -5.33 4.74 6.48
C GLU A 74 -3.94 5.35 6.34
N ILE A 75 -3.53 5.66 5.11
CA ILE A 75 -2.24 6.32 4.86
C ILE A 75 -2.23 7.69 5.54
N GLU A 76 -3.28 8.47 5.37
CA GLU A 76 -3.38 9.79 5.97
C GLU A 76 -3.28 9.72 7.50
N LYS A 77 -3.98 8.78 8.11
CA LYS A 77 -3.92 8.59 9.56
C LYS A 77 -2.52 8.24 10.04
N GLN A 78 -1.80 7.40 9.30
CA GLN A 78 -0.43 7.04 9.66
C GLN A 78 0.51 8.24 9.52
N VAL A 79 0.35 9.04 8.47
CA VAL A 79 1.14 10.27 8.29
C VAL A 79 0.92 11.21 9.47
N GLU A 80 -0.33 11.45 9.86
CA GLU A 80 -0.66 12.33 10.98
C GLU A 80 -0.09 11.79 12.29
N LYS A 81 -0.18 10.48 12.51
CA LYS A 81 0.28 9.85 13.75
C LYS A 81 1.80 9.94 13.90
N GLU A 82 2.54 9.87 12.78
CA GLU A 82 4.00 9.88 12.79
C GLU A 82 4.61 11.29 12.62
N ALA A 83 3.78 12.29 12.38
CA ALA A 83 4.24 13.65 12.14
C ALA A 83 4.82 14.33 13.41
#